data_7e56a775e26c63c178f65d18aa6aeb3a
#
_entry.id   7e56a775e26c63c178f65d18aa6aeb3a
#
_cell.length_a   1.000
_cell.length_b   1.000
_cell.length_c   1.000
_cell.angle_alpha   90.00
_cell.angle_beta   90.00
_cell.angle_gamma   90.00
#
_symmetry.space_group_name_H-M   'P 1'
#
loop_
_entity.id
_entity.type
_entity.pdbx_description
1 polymer ?
#
loop_
_entity_poly.entity_id
_entity_poly.type
_entity_poly.pdbx_seq_one_letter_code
_entity_poly.pdbx_strand_id
1 'polypeptide(L)'
;MTDVELRLWEAVQAELGGPEYSFLSPENVAVPHNSAMLRQERQLAESMFRRTDGADVIVATTTLAQGLNLPAHLAILAGDMRANAKTGEREKLAAHEILNAAARAGRAGHLANGLVLLIPEPLLSFKDGKDSPPADLIKKLESILPNDDKCLNISDPLEIILDKISQAHWNNADVIYTINRMSDWTFEPSQPLFNIKKSFAGYCAAVQGLQQEFDRKVELLSAAVEERQELIFDHKLLTLASQSGIPAQLLARLQMRLIDALGSPPSSIHEWIQWLFEWLMSDNEARTYLLAEVARDIMTISGQEKEASVNPAALKIILPGVLGWTSGHPLCTIEQQILSAAQITTKSLGTCDRARKLANSIIPRGLTFIFGVVSQLVKNGLPSEAQNTLDLKMIEALSPAIRQGYDSWEKLAFASTDGSVALSRVQTHAKWKEAKDMGLID
;
A
#
# COMPACT_ATOMS: atom_id res chain seq x y z
N MET A 1 31.13 1.68 6.39
CA MET A 1 29.82 1.48 7.04
C MET A 1 30.00 1.33 8.55
N THR A 2 29.04 1.80 9.33
CA THR A 2 28.94 1.53 10.77
C THR A 2 28.46 0.08 11.01
N ASP A 3 28.58 -0.42 12.25
CA ASP A 3 28.09 -1.78 12.59
C ASP A 3 26.58 -1.94 12.33
N VAL A 4 25.81 -0.87 12.50
CA VAL A 4 24.37 -0.87 12.19
C VAL A 4 24.13 -0.95 10.69
N GLU A 5 24.88 -0.18 9.90
CA GLU A 5 24.77 -0.21 8.43
C GLU A 5 25.23 -1.55 7.87
N LEU A 6 26.27 -2.15 8.44
CA LEU A 6 26.72 -3.49 8.04
C LEU A 6 25.63 -4.54 8.26
N ARG A 7 24.99 -4.54 9.43
CA ARG A 7 23.86 -5.45 9.70
C ARG A 7 22.67 -5.21 8.78
N LEU A 8 22.35 -3.96 8.48
CA LEU A 8 21.31 -3.63 7.49
C LEU A 8 21.67 -4.16 6.10
N TRP A 9 22.94 -4.02 5.71
CA TRP A 9 23.42 -4.50 4.42
C TRP A 9 23.38 -6.03 4.32
N GLU A 10 23.81 -6.74 5.36
CA GLU A 10 23.68 -8.20 5.45
C GLU A 10 22.20 -8.64 5.36
N ALA A 11 21.29 -7.92 6.02
CA ALA A 11 19.87 -8.20 5.94
C ALA A 11 19.30 -7.95 4.54
N VAL A 12 19.75 -6.89 3.85
CA VAL A 12 19.40 -6.60 2.45
C VAL A 12 19.85 -7.72 1.53
N GLN A 13 21.13 -8.14 1.64
CA GLN A 13 21.67 -9.22 0.81
C GLN A 13 20.91 -10.55 1.03
N ALA A 14 20.65 -10.89 2.28
CA ALA A 14 19.88 -12.09 2.60
C ALA A 14 18.45 -12.04 2.02
N GLU A 15 17.78 -10.89 2.15
CA GLU A 15 16.41 -10.72 1.63
C GLU A 15 16.35 -10.76 0.10
N LEU A 16 17.36 -10.21 -0.58
CA LEU A 16 17.42 -10.20 -2.03
C LEU A 16 17.95 -11.52 -2.61
N GLY A 17 18.83 -12.22 -1.89
CA GLY A 17 19.57 -13.40 -2.34
C GLY A 17 20.92 -13.09 -2.97
N GLY A 18 21.38 -11.83 -2.87
CA GLY A 18 22.69 -11.37 -3.32
C GLY A 18 22.77 -9.86 -3.43
N PRO A 19 24.01 -9.29 -3.35
CA PRO A 19 24.23 -7.86 -3.47
C PRO A 19 23.92 -7.30 -4.87
N GLU A 20 24.03 -8.12 -5.90
CA GLU A 20 23.80 -7.77 -7.31
C GLU A 20 22.35 -7.39 -7.62
N TYR A 21 21.42 -7.75 -6.75
CA TYR A 21 19.99 -7.45 -6.90
C TYR A 21 19.58 -6.16 -6.16
N SER A 22 20.51 -5.53 -5.43
CA SER A 22 20.25 -4.30 -4.69
C SER A 22 20.31 -3.07 -5.59
N PHE A 23 19.51 -2.07 -5.27
CA PHE A 23 19.67 -0.72 -5.81
C PHE A 23 20.88 0.01 -5.20
N LEU A 24 21.36 -0.45 -4.04
CA LEU A 24 22.47 0.16 -3.31
C LEU A 24 23.80 -0.52 -3.64
N SER A 25 24.83 0.30 -3.72
CA SER A 25 26.22 -0.12 -3.56
C SER A 25 26.80 0.69 -2.40
N PRO A 26 27.27 0.04 -1.34
CA PRO A 26 27.82 0.74 -0.17
C PRO A 26 29.05 1.62 -0.44
N GLU A 27 29.69 1.43 -1.58
CA GLU A 27 30.86 2.19 -2.00
C GLU A 27 30.52 3.46 -2.77
N ASN A 28 29.25 3.64 -3.15
CA ASN A 28 28.83 4.77 -3.96
C ASN A 28 28.64 6.02 -3.10
N VAL A 29 29.11 7.16 -3.60
CA VAL A 29 28.89 8.49 -3.03
C VAL A 29 27.43 8.97 -3.23
N ALA A 30 26.68 8.33 -4.13
CA ALA A 30 25.28 8.62 -4.40
C ALA A 30 24.42 7.39 -4.10
N VAL A 31 23.35 7.57 -3.33
CA VAL A 31 22.42 6.50 -2.96
C VAL A 31 21.01 6.79 -3.50
N PRO A 32 20.32 5.78 -4.04
CA PRO A 32 18.94 5.91 -4.47
C PRO A 32 17.97 5.85 -3.27
N HIS A 33 16.79 6.43 -3.44
CA HIS A 33 15.67 6.30 -2.51
C HIS A 33 14.34 6.35 -3.26
N ASN A 34 13.68 5.20 -3.37
CA ASN A 34 12.39 5.09 -4.07
C ASN A 34 11.49 4.02 -3.43
N SER A 35 10.23 3.96 -3.88
CA SER A 35 9.22 3.03 -3.36
C SER A 35 9.45 1.57 -3.74
N ALA A 36 10.26 1.27 -4.77
CA ALA A 36 10.58 -0.10 -5.15
C ALA A 36 11.63 -0.73 -4.23
N MET A 37 12.40 0.08 -3.50
CA MET A 37 13.39 -0.40 -2.54
C MET A 37 12.73 -1.07 -1.34
N LEU A 38 13.39 -2.09 -0.78
CA LEU A 38 13.02 -2.68 0.50
C LEU A 38 13.15 -1.66 1.63
N ARG A 39 12.44 -1.89 2.72
CA ARG A 39 12.53 -1.03 3.91
C ARG A 39 13.97 -0.91 4.41
N GLN A 40 14.69 -2.03 4.49
CA GLN A 40 16.09 -2.08 4.93
C GLN A 40 17.03 -1.31 3.99
N GLU A 41 16.82 -1.41 2.66
CA GLU A 41 17.58 -0.63 1.70
C GLU A 41 17.37 0.88 1.90
N ARG A 42 16.12 1.30 2.09
CA ARG A 42 15.82 2.72 2.35
C ARG A 42 16.45 3.20 3.65
N GLN A 43 16.35 2.41 4.73
CA GLN A 43 16.99 2.73 6.01
C GLN A 43 18.50 2.83 5.90
N LEU A 44 19.13 1.94 5.12
CA LEU A 44 20.56 1.99 4.86
C LEU A 44 20.94 3.24 4.06
N ALA A 45 20.22 3.55 2.97
CA ALA A 45 20.43 4.76 2.17
C ALA A 45 20.32 6.04 3.02
N GLU A 46 19.29 6.10 3.88
CA GLU A 46 19.09 7.21 4.80
C GLU A 46 20.21 7.35 5.84
N SER A 47 20.68 6.22 6.40
CA SER A 47 21.80 6.21 7.35
C SER A 47 23.09 6.69 6.69
N MET A 48 23.39 6.17 5.51
CA MET A 48 24.57 6.59 4.72
C MET A 48 24.54 8.08 4.37
N PHE A 49 23.37 8.63 4.04
CA PHE A 49 23.25 10.05 3.68
C PHE A 49 23.32 10.98 4.92
N ARG A 50 22.89 10.52 6.10
CA ARG A 50 22.96 11.32 7.34
C ARG A 50 24.37 11.44 7.90
N ARG A 51 25.24 10.51 7.61
CA ARG A 51 26.58 10.42 8.13
C ARG A 51 27.53 11.36 7.37
N THR A 52 28.38 12.10 8.07
CA THR A 52 29.27 13.10 7.49
C THR A 52 30.26 12.53 6.46
N ASP A 53 30.69 11.29 6.67
CA ASP A 53 31.62 10.53 5.79
C ASP A 53 30.90 9.43 5.01
N GLY A 54 29.62 9.60 4.77
CA GLY A 54 28.77 8.67 4.06
C GLY A 54 28.52 9.06 2.60
N ALA A 55 27.25 8.96 2.17
CA ALA A 55 26.87 9.37 0.83
C ALA A 55 26.66 10.88 0.74
N ASP A 56 27.23 11.50 -0.28
CA ASP A 56 27.11 12.94 -0.53
C ASP A 56 25.78 13.29 -1.20
N VAL A 57 25.20 12.36 -1.95
CA VAL A 57 24.00 12.59 -2.76
C VAL A 57 22.97 11.51 -2.51
N ILE A 58 21.70 11.92 -2.31
CA ILE A 58 20.56 11.03 -2.36
C ILE A 58 19.69 11.35 -3.57
N VAL A 59 19.48 10.38 -4.45
CA VAL A 59 18.61 10.48 -5.63
C VAL A 59 17.26 9.85 -5.31
N ALA A 60 16.23 10.67 -5.23
CA ALA A 60 14.94 10.22 -4.73
C ALA A 60 13.79 10.54 -5.68
N THR A 61 12.76 9.70 -5.61
CA THR A 61 11.44 10.01 -6.18
C THR A 61 10.62 10.87 -5.20
N THR A 62 9.42 11.28 -5.59
CA THR A 62 8.51 12.09 -4.76
C THR A 62 8.21 11.49 -3.38
N THR A 63 8.46 10.21 -3.17
CA THR A 63 8.30 9.54 -1.87
C THR A 63 9.19 10.13 -0.76
N LEU A 64 10.36 10.68 -1.11
CA LEU A 64 11.22 11.35 -0.14
C LEU A 64 10.63 12.69 0.33
N ALA A 65 9.78 13.32 -0.48
CA ALA A 65 9.12 14.58 -0.14
C ALA A 65 8.11 14.44 1.02
N GLN A 66 7.67 13.24 1.32
CA GLN A 66 6.67 12.97 2.35
C GLN A 66 7.31 12.37 3.62
N GLY A 67 7.68 13.22 4.60
CA GLY A 67 7.88 12.78 5.98
C GLY A 67 9.31 12.48 6.46
N LEU A 68 10.34 12.36 5.62
CA LEU A 68 11.69 12.08 6.07
C LEU A 68 12.46 13.35 6.48
N ASN A 69 13.09 13.31 7.64
CA ASN A 69 13.95 14.39 8.13
C ASN A 69 15.41 14.12 7.72
N LEU A 70 15.76 14.50 6.49
CA LEU A 70 17.13 14.38 5.99
C LEU A 70 17.75 15.78 5.88
N PRO A 71 18.92 16.04 6.49
CA PRO A 71 19.61 17.31 6.37
C PRO A 71 20.26 17.41 4.97
N ALA A 72 19.81 18.36 4.17
CA ALA A 72 20.38 18.63 2.86
C ALA A 72 20.73 20.12 2.74
N HIS A 73 21.94 20.43 2.24
CA HIS A 73 22.36 21.80 1.91
C HIS A 73 21.73 22.25 0.60
N LEU A 74 21.61 21.33 -0.35
CA LEU A 74 21.10 21.57 -1.69
C LEU A 74 20.01 20.54 -2.03
N ALA A 75 18.86 21.02 -2.47
CA ALA A 75 17.82 20.23 -3.09
C ALA A 75 17.72 20.56 -4.59
N ILE A 76 17.84 19.55 -5.43
CA ILE A 76 17.69 19.69 -6.88
C ILE A 76 16.39 19.01 -7.28
N LEU A 77 15.42 19.80 -7.76
CA LEU A 77 14.16 19.30 -8.29
C LEU A 77 14.29 19.16 -9.82
N ALA A 78 14.51 17.92 -10.26
CA ALA A 78 14.71 17.60 -11.68
C ALA A 78 13.37 17.24 -12.34
N GLY A 79 12.78 18.20 -13.03
CA GLY A 79 11.46 18.09 -13.66
C GLY A 79 10.31 18.57 -12.79
N ASP A 80 9.21 18.89 -13.46
CA ASP A 80 7.94 19.35 -12.88
C ASP A 80 6.77 18.38 -13.15
N MET A 81 7.09 17.16 -13.59
CA MET A 81 6.12 16.13 -13.98
C MET A 81 6.30 14.85 -13.16
N ARG A 82 5.20 14.18 -12.90
CA ARG A 82 5.20 12.83 -12.32
C ARG A 82 4.31 11.87 -13.13
N ALA A 83 4.50 10.58 -12.96
CA ALA A 83 3.55 9.59 -13.45
C ALA A 83 2.36 9.48 -12.48
N ASN A 84 1.15 9.60 -12.98
CA ASN A 84 -0.06 9.32 -12.21
C ASN A 84 -0.11 7.83 -11.87
N ALA A 85 -0.24 7.48 -10.60
CA ALA A 85 -0.25 6.10 -10.14
C ALA A 85 -1.44 5.27 -10.68
N LYS A 86 -2.57 5.95 -10.98
CA LYS A 86 -3.81 5.29 -11.47
C LYS A 86 -3.81 5.14 -12.99
N THR A 87 -3.50 6.22 -13.72
CA THR A 87 -3.58 6.22 -15.20
C THR A 87 -2.26 5.88 -15.87
N GLY A 88 -1.13 6.08 -15.19
CA GLY A 88 0.22 5.96 -15.76
C GLY A 88 0.62 7.13 -16.66
N GLU A 89 -0.26 8.11 -16.85
CA GLU A 89 0.01 9.31 -17.64
C GLU A 89 0.90 10.28 -16.86
N ARG A 90 1.61 11.14 -17.59
CA ARG A 90 2.43 12.19 -16.97
C ARG A 90 1.54 13.38 -16.61
N GLU A 91 1.59 13.78 -15.34
CA GLU A 91 0.88 14.94 -14.81
C GLU A 91 1.87 15.92 -14.16
N LYS A 92 1.50 17.20 -14.12
CA LYS A 92 2.31 18.21 -13.44
C LYS A 92 2.29 17.99 -11.93
N LEU A 93 3.44 18.19 -11.30
CA LEU A 93 3.52 18.26 -9.83
C LEU A 93 2.69 19.44 -9.33
N ALA A 94 1.90 19.22 -8.30
CA ALA A 94 1.20 20.30 -7.64
C ALA A 94 2.18 21.21 -6.87
N ALA A 95 1.84 22.49 -6.71
CA ALA A 95 2.70 23.47 -6.05
C ALA A 95 3.14 23.03 -4.65
N HIS A 96 2.22 22.43 -3.86
CA HIS A 96 2.54 21.92 -2.53
C HIS A 96 3.54 20.75 -2.55
N GLU A 97 3.57 19.92 -3.59
CA GLU A 97 4.54 18.81 -3.73
C GLU A 97 5.94 19.38 -4.00
N ILE A 98 6.02 20.40 -4.86
CA ILE A 98 7.27 21.11 -5.15
C ILE A 98 7.78 21.81 -3.89
N LEU A 99 6.92 22.52 -3.17
CA LEU A 99 7.25 23.19 -1.91
C LEU A 99 7.68 22.19 -0.83
N ASN A 100 7.01 21.05 -0.70
CA ASN A 100 7.40 19.98 0.23
C ASN A 100 8.77 19.39 -0.12
N ALA A 101 9.10 19.22 -1.40
CA ALA A 101 10.41 18.76 -1.82
C ALA A 101 11.48 19.84 -1.59
N ALA A 102 11.18 21.10 -1.90
CA ALA A 102 12.05 22.24 -1.66
C ALA A 102 12.37 22.44 -0.15
N ALA A 103 11.38 22.25 0.72
CA ALA A 103 11.52 22.36 2.17
C ALA A 103 12.46 21.30 2.81
N ARG A 104 13.09 20.44 2.00
CA ARG A 104 14.13 19.50 2.46
C ARG A 104 15.49 20.18 2.57
N ALA A 105 15.74 21.25 1.84
CA ALA A 105 16.96 22.05 2.00
C ALA A 105 16.84 23.03 3.17
N GLY A 106 17.90 23.16 3.97
CA GLY A 106 17.98 24.20 5.02
C GLY A 106 17.06 23.99 6.21
N ARG A 107 16.96 22.78 6.77
CA ARG A 107 16.08 22.53 7.94
C ARG A 107 16.60 23.13 9.24
N ALA A 108 15.68 23.72 9.99
CA ALA A 108 15.93 24.24 11.33
C ALA A 108 16.56 23.19 12.26
N GLY A 109 17.62 23.58 12.97
CA GLY A 109 18.38 22.72 13.87
C GLY A 109 19.60 22.05 13.24
N HIS A 110 19.71 22.00 11.91
CA HIS A 110 20.89 21.45 11.20
C HIS A 110 21.58 22.47 10.30
N LEU A 111 20.82 23.31 9.60
CA LEU A 111 21.31 24.26 8.60
C LEU A 111 20.47 25.53 8.62
N ALA A 112 21.11 26.70 8.75
CA ALA A 112 20.43 27.99 8.78
C ALA A 112 19.85 28.38 7.41
N ASN A 113 20.51 27.95 6.31
CA ASN A 113 20.13 28.27 4.93
C ASN A 113 20.25 27.02 4.05
N GLY A 114 19.32 26.86 3.11
CA GLY A 114 19.34 25.81 2.10
C GLY A 114 19.20 26.43 0.71
N LEU A 115 19.81 25.79 -0.28
CA LEU A 115 19.70 26.14 -1.68
C LEU A 115 18.76 25.17 -2.39
N VAL A 116 17.80 25.68 -3.17
CA VAL A 116 16.91 24.87 -4.00
C VAL A 116 17.12 25.23 -5.45
N LEU A 117 17.45 24.24 -6.28
CA LEU A 117 17.51 24.37 -7.73
C LEU A 117 16.32 23.66 -8.35
N LEU A 118 15.53 24.42 -9.10
CA LEU A 118 14.42 23.87 -9.89
C LEU A 118 14.82 23.80 -11.36
N ILE A 119 14.85 22.60 -11.92
CA ILE A 119 15.16 22.34 -13.32
C ILE A 119 13.86 21.90 -14.02
N PRO A 120 13.15 22.78 -14.73
CA PRO A 120 11.89 22.44 -15.37
C PRO A 120 12.08 21.52 -16.59
N GLU A 121 11.02 20.82 -16.97
CA GLU A 121 10.99 20.01 -18.18
C GLU A 121 10.04 20.63 -19.24
N PRO A 122 10.46 20.83 -20.51
CA PRO A 122 11.80 20.58 -21.07
C PRO A 122 12.83 21.58 -20.59
N LEU A 123 14.10 21.19 -20.63
CA LEU A 123 15.21 22.08 -20.37
C LEU A 123 15.14 23.27 -21.34
N LEU A 124 15.16 24.48 -20.79
CA LEU A 124 15.12 25.71 -21.56
C LEU A 124 16.56 26.20 -21.73
N SER A 125 17.02 26.32 -22.97
CA SER A 125 18.32 26.93 -23.26
C SER A 125 18.17 28.45 -23.35
N PHE A 126 19.10 29.18 -22.73
CA PHE A 126 19.26 30.59 -23.00
C PHE A 126 19.85 30.75 -24.41
N LYS A 127 19.19 31.57 -25.26
CA LYS A 127 19.81 31.93 -26.54
C LYS A 127 20.97 32.88 -26.27
N ASP A 128 22.10 32.58 -26.88
CA ASP A 128 23.29 33.44 -26.80
C ASP A 128 22.95 34.92 -27.03
N GLY A 129 23.36 35.78 -26.09
CA GLY A 129 23.26 37.22 -26.20
C GLY A 129 21.95 37.88 -25.69
N LYS A 130 21.12 37.16 -24.92
CA LYS A 130 19.97 37.76 -24.23
C LYS A 130 20.12 37.62 -22.72
N ASP A 131 20.19 38.79 -22.04
CA ASP A 131 20.32 38.88 -20.58
C ASP A 131 19.03 38.55 -19.80
N SER A 132 17.91 38.28 -20.48
CA SER A 132 16.62 38.00 -19.86
C SER A 132 16.14 36.62 -20.22
N PRO A 133 15.61 35.85 -19.24
CA PRO A 133 15.00 34.57 -19.52
C PRO A 133 13.79 34.72 -20.47
N PRO A 134 13.54 33.72 -21.34
CA PRO A 134 12.37 33.73 -22.21
C PRO A 134 11.07 33.93 -21.41
N ALA A 135 10.12 34.68 -21.95
CA ALA A 135 8.83 34.97 -21.30
C ALA A 135 8.08 33.69 -20.93
N ASP A 136 8.25 32.62 -21.71
CA ASP A 136 7.64 31.28 -21.43
C ASP A 136 8.26 30.63 -20.21
N LEU A 137 9.53 30.85 -19.91
CA LEU A 137 10.20 30.34 -18.69
C LEU A 137 9.66 31.09 -17.47
N ILE A 138 9.52 32.40 -17.53
CA ILE A 138 8.97 33.22 -16.43
C ILE A 138 7.54 32.75 -16.11
N LYS A 139 6.67 32.65 -17.13
CA LYS A 139 5.30 32.13 -16.97
C LYS A 139 5.28 30.71 -16.39
N LYS A 140 6.21 29.84 -16.79
CA LYS A 140 6.31 28.48 -16.25
C LYS A 140 6.73 28.51 -14.79
N LEU A 141 7.72 29.31 -14.41
CA LEU A 141 8.15 29.47 -13.01
C LEU A 141 7.02 30.06 -12.14
N GLU A 142 6.30 31.06 -12.62
CA GLU A 142 5.12 31.62 -11.94
C GLU A 142 4.00 30.59 -11.77
N SER A 143 3.84 29.67 -12.71
CA SER A 143 2.85 28.58 -12.59
C SER A 143 3.24 27.49 -11.59
N ILE A 144 4.54 27.32 -11.35
CA ILE A 144 5.11 26.33 -10.40
C ILE A 144 5.15 26.91 -8.99
N LEU A 145 5.54 28.18 -8.86
CA LEU A 145 5.63 28.91 -7.58
C LEU A 145 4.60 30.05 -7.61
N PRO A 146 3.36 29.80 -7.21
CA PRO A 146 2.35 30.87 -7.16
C PRO A 146 2.80 31.95 -6.17
N ASN A 147 2.65 33.24 -6.59
CA ASN A 147 3.04 34.40 -5.81
C ASN A 147 2.21 34.61 -4.53
N ASP A 148 1.07 33.95 -4.42
CA ASP A 148 0.20 34.01 -3.26
C ASP A 148 0.15 32.65 -2.56
N ASP A 149 0.06 32.66 -1.23
CA ASP A 149 -0.44 31.54 -0.42
C ASP A 149 -1.89 31.26 -0.84
N LYS A 150 -2.04 30.70 -2.04
CA LYS A 150 -3.34 30.19 -2.46
C LYS A 150 -3.66 29.06 -1.51
N CYS A 151 -4.53 29.35 -0.56
CA CYS A 151 -5.18 28.34 0.25
C CYS A 151 -5.52 27.17 -0.66
N LEU A 152 -4.97 26.01 -0.39
CA LEU A 152 -5.40 24.80 -1.06
C LEU A 152 -6.92 24.76 -0.93
N ASN A 153 -7.62 24.68 -2.06
CA ASN A 153 -9.03 24.30 -2.01
C ASN A 153 -9.06 22.87 -1.48
N ILE A 154 -9.25 22.74 -0.18
CA ILE A 154 -9.44 21.46 0.46
C ILE A 154 -10.85 21.04 0.08
N SER A 155 -10.98 20.18 -0.91
CA SER A 155 -12.24 19.50 -1.20
C SER A 155 -12.39 18.37 -0.19
N ASP A 156 -13.51 18.33 0.52
CA ASP A 156 -13.83 17.20 1.40
C ASP A 156 -14.18 15.99 0.52
N PRO A 157 -13.49 14.84 0.65
CA PRO A 157 -13.84 13.62 -0.07
C PRO A 157 -15.32 13.22 0.12
N LEU A 158 -15.90 13.52 1.28
CA LEU A 158 -17.29 13.26 1.58
C LEU A 158 -18.24 14.06 0.68
N GLU A 159 -17.93 15.33 0.38
CA GLU A 159 -18.72 16.14 -0.54
C GLU A 159 -18.79 15.51 -1.93
N ILE A 160 -17.65 15.03 -2.44
CA ILE A 160 -17.57 14.34 -3.74
C ILE A 160 -18.43 13.06 -3.74
N ILE A 161 -18.43 12.31 -2.63
CA ILE A 161 -19.25 11.10 -2.50
C ILE A 161 -20.73 11.45 -2.45
N LEU A 162 -21.12 12.47 -1.68
CA LEU A 162 -22.49 12.94 -1.60
C LEU A 162 -23.02 13.43 -2.96
N ASP A 163 -22.17 14.07 -3.76
CA ASP A 163 -22.49 14.47 -5.13
C ASP A 163 -22.75 13.26 -6.03
N LYS A 164 -21.91 12.23 -5.95
CA LYS A 164 -22.11 10.97 -6.69
C LYS A 164 -23.43 10.30 -6.30
N ILE A 165 -23.79 10.29 -5.00
CA ILE A 165 -25.06 9.78 -4.51
C ILE A 165 -26.25 10.58 -5.07
N SER A 166 -26.16 11.91 -5.05
CA SER A 166 -27.21 12.78 -5.58
C SER A 166 -27.42 12.61 -7.09
N GLN A 167 -26.38 12.18 -7.82
CA GLN A 167 -26.40 11.86 -9.25
C GLN A 167 -26.77 10.40 -9.55
N ALA A 168 -27.19 9.64 -8.56
CA ALA A 168 -27.56 8.23 -8.65
C ALA A 168 -26.43 7.29 -9.16
N HIS A 169 -25.18 7.61 -8.85
CA HIS A 169 -24.03 6.77 -9.19
C HIS A 169 -23.84 5.60 -8.21
N TRP A 170 -24.90 4.81 -8.00
CA TRP A 170 -24.95 3.73 -7.00
C TRP A 170 -23.91 2.62 -7.18
N ASN A 171 -23.44 2.40 -8.42
CA ASN A 171 -22.41 1.40 -8.73
C ASN A 171 -20.98 1.92 -8.55
N ASN A 172 -20.80 3.16 -8.08
CA ASN A 172 -19.47 3.71 -7.82
C ASN A 172 -18.88 3.07 -6.56
N ALA A 173 -17.61 2.64 -6.63
CA ALA A 173 -16.94 1.95 -5.53
C ALA A 173 -16.89 2.78 -4.23
N ASP A 174 -16.66 4.10 -4.33
CA ASP A 174 -16.61 4.99 -3.16
C ASP A 174 -17.99 5.11 -2.50
N VAL A 175 -19.07 5.12 -3.31
CA VAL A 175 -20.45 5.19 -2.83
C VAL A 175 -20.80 3.87 -2.11
N ILE A 176 -20.52 2.72 -2.73
CA ILE A 176 -20.74 1.39 -2.14
C ILE A 176 -19.98 1.26 -0.83
N TYR A 177 -18.71 1.64 -0.82
CA TYR A 177 -17.88 1.63 0.38
C TYR A 177 -18.47 2.47 1.50
N THR A 178 -18.93 3.70 1.19
CA THR A 178 -19.50 4.61 2.17
C THR A 178 -20.81 4.07 2.76
N ILE A 179 -21.72 3.55 1.91
CA ILE A 179 -22.95 2.94 2.36
C ILE A 179 -22.67 1.75 3.28
N ASN A 180 -21.72 0.86 2.89
CA ASN A 180 -21.36 -0.29 3.71
C ASN A 180 -20.78 0.13 5.06
N ARG A 181 -19.92 1.16 5.08
CA ARG A 181 -19.32 1.71 6.32
C ARG A 181 -20.35 2.29 7.27
N MET A 182 -21.44 2.83 6.75
CA MET A 182 -22.51 3.45 7.54
C MET A 182 -23.63 2.50 7.92
N SER A 183 -23.63 1.28 7.41
CA SER A 183 -24.69 0.29 7.68
C SER A 183 -24.49 -0.48 8.99
N ASP A 184 -23.58 -0.06 9.88
CA ASP A 184 -23.36 -0.72 11.17
C ASP A 184 -24.51 -0.46 12.15
N TRP A 185 -25.06 -1.54 12.70
CA TRP A 185 -26.16 -1.51 13.65
C TRP A 185 -25.76 -1.07 15.06
N THR A 186 -24.47 -0.96 15.35
CA THR A 186 -23.99 -0.44 16.64
C THR A 186 -24.20 1.05 16.80
N PHE A 187 -24.47 1.77 15.69
CA PHE A 187 -24.81 3.18 15.70
C PHE A 187 -26.33 3.37 15.71
N GLU A 188 -26.83 4.22 16.62
CA GLU A 188 -28.20 4.71 16.49
C GLU A 188 -28.38 5.34 15.11
N PRO A 189 -29.48 5.08 14.38
CA PRO A 189 -29.67 5.58 13.02
C PRO A 189 -29.52 7.10 12.86
N SER A 190 -29.74 7.86 13.93
CA SER A 190 -29.57 9.31 13.97
C SER A 190 -28.10 9.78 14.11
N GLN A 191 -27.19 8.96 14.65
CA GLN A 191 -25.80 9.37 14.94
C GLN A 191 -24.91 9.51 13.69
N PRO A 192 -24.96 8.62 12.67
CA PRO A 192 -24.18 8.81 11.45
C PRO A 192 -24.53 10.10 10.73
N LEU A 193 -25.82 10.43 10.64
CA LEU A 193 -26.29 11.68 10.05
C LEU A 193 -25.80 12.92 10.81
N PHE A 194 -25.82 12.86 12.12
CA PHE A 194 -25.34 13.94 12.97
C PHE A 194 -23.81 14.15 12.79
N ASN A 195 -23.05 13.08 12.67
CA ASN A 195 -21.61 13.17 12.43
C ASN A 195 -21.28 13.72 11.03
N ILE A 196 -22.06 13.34 10.00
CA ILE A 196 -21.91 13.90 8.65
C ILE A 196 -22.21 15.40 8.64
N LYS A 197 -23.28 15.84 9.31
CA LYS A 197 -23.61 17.27 9.43
C LYS A 197 -22.55 18.07 10.16
N LYS A 198 -21.76 17.45 11.03
CA LYS A 198 -20.63 18.05 11.73
C LYS A 198 -19.29 17.88 10.99
N SER A 199 -19.27 17.27 9.82
CA SER A 199 -18.07 17.15 9.01
C SER A 199 -17.61 18.50 8.46
N PHE A 200 -16.40 18.51 7.87
CA PHE A 200 -15.90 19.69 7.18
C PHE A 200 -16.80 20.08 5.99
N ALA A 201 -17.34 19.10 5.25
CA ALA A 201 -18.33 19.35 4.19
C ALA A 201 -19.58 20.05 4.73
N GLY A 202 -20.12 19.60 5.87
CA GLY A 202 -21.25 20.25 6.51
C GLY A 202 -20.97 21.67 6.98
N TYR A 203 -19.75 21.90 7.52
CA TYR A 203 -19.31 23.26 7.87
C TYR A 203 -19.19 24.16 6.62
N CYS A 204 -18.58 23.68 5.56
CA CYS A 204 -18.47 24.43 4.30
C CYS A 204 -19.85 24.77 3.72
N ALA A 205 -20.78 23.82 3.71
CA ALA A 205 -22.16 24.03 3.26
C ALA A 205 -22.86 25.13 4.08
N ALA A 206 -22.71 25.11 5.40
CA ALA A 206 -23.27 26.13 6.28
C ALA A 206 -22.68 27.53 6.00
N VAL A 207 -21.37 27.65 5.84
CA VAL A 207 -20.69 28.93 5.54
C VAL A 207 -21.06 29.47 4.18
N GLN A 208 -21.27 28.60 3.20
CA GLN A 208 -21.65 28.97 1.83
C GLN A 208 -23.16 29.19 1.64
N GLY A 209 -23.99 28.93 2.66
CA GLY A 209 -25.44 29.05 2.57
C GLY A 209 -26.10 27.89 1.80
N LEU A 210 -25.40 26.76 1.59
CA LEU A 210 -25.86 25.59 0.85
C LEU A 210 -26.39 24.46 1.76
N GLN A 211 -26.74 24.78 3.01
CA GLN A 211 -27.16 23.79 4.02
C GLN A 211 -28.32 22.91 3.56
N GLN A 212 -29.32 23.49 2.89
CA GLN A 212 -30.50 22.73 2.44
C GLN A 212 -30.15 21.69 1.37
N GLU A 213 -29.25 22.03 0.45
CA GLU A 213 -28.77 21.09 -0.57
C GLU A 213 -27.95 19.97 0.07
N PHE A 214 -27.08 20.32 1.00
CA PHE A 214 -26.28 19.36 1.76
C PHE A 214 -27.16 18.39 2.56
N ASP A 215 -28.17 18.90 3.29
CA ASP A 215 -29.10 18.09 4.06
C ASP A 215 -29.87 17.10 3.16
N ARG A 216 -30.29 17.53 1.96
CA ARG A 216 -30.93 16.64 0.97
C ARG A 216 -30.01 15.50 0.52
N LYS A 217 -28.72 15.79 0.26
CA LYS A 217 -27.73 14.76 -0.11
C LYS A 217 -27.53 13.75 1.03
N VAL A 218 -27.52 14.23 2.27
CA VAL A 218 -27.40 13.40 3.47
C VAL A 218 -28.64 12.51 3.67
N GLU A 219 -29.84 13.02 3.39
CA GLU A 219 -31.09 12.23 3.42
C GLU A 219 -31.09 11.10 2.38
N LEU A 220 -30.58 11.35 1.18
CA LEU A 220 -30.45 10.30 0.15
C LEU A 220 -29.46 9.20 0.59
N LEU A 221 -28.35 9.58 1.22
CA LEU A 221 -27.43 8.61 1.77
C LEU A 221 -28.07 7.80 2.90
N SER A 222 -28.86 8.46 3.79
CA SER A 222 -29.57 7.77 4.86
C SER A 222 -30.54 6.72 4.33
N ALA A 223 -31.35 7.08 3.34
CA ALA A 223 -32.30 6.15 2.73
C ALA A 223 -31.58 4.94 2.11
N ALA A 224 -30.43 5.16 1.44
CA ALA A 224 -29.63 4.07 0.88
C ALA A 224 -29.01 3.16 1.96
N VAL A 225 -28.64 3.72 3.11
CA VAL A 225 -28.15 2.94 4.26
C VAL A 225 -29.28 2.11 4.89
N GLU A 226 -30.45 2.69 5.08
CA GLU A 226 -31.65 2.01 5.60
C GLU A 226 -32.06 0.85 4.68
N GLU A 227 -32.14 1.07 3.37
CA GLU A 227 -32.42 0.02 2.39
C GLU A 227 -31.40 -1.13 2.47
N ARG A 228 -30.13 -0.80 2.65
CA ARG A 228 -29.07 -1.80 2.79
C ARG A 228 -29.22 -2.62 4.08
N GLN A 229 -29.62 -1.99 5.18
CA GLN A 229 -29.85 -2.66 6.47
C GLN A 229 -31.04 -3.61 6.40
N GLU A 230 -32.13 -3.23 5.73
CA GLU A 230 -33.31 -4.06 5.55
C GLU A 230 -33.06 -5.32 4.72
N LEU A 231 -32.13 -5.27 3.76
CA LEU A 231 -31.80 -6.40 2.88
C LEU A 231 -30.94 -7.48 3.56
N ILE A 232 -30.34 -7.21 4.72
CA ILE A 232 -29.38 -8.10 5.36
C ILE A 232 -29.76 -8.35 6.81
N PHE A 233 -30.19 -9.58 7.11
CA PHE A 233 -30.63 -9.99 8.45
C PHE A 233 -29.52 -10.39 9.42
N ASP A 234 -28.27 -10.60 8.93
CA ASP A 234 -27.13 -10.96 9.79
C ASP A 234 -26.40 -9.71 10.28
N HIS A 235 -26.69 -9.30 11.51
CA HIS A 235 -26.06 -8.15 12.16
C HIS A 235 -24.52 -8.25 12.26
N LYS A 236 -23.97 -9.47 12.42
CA LYS A 236 -22.53 -9.66 12.50
C LYS A 236 -21.84 -9.38 11.16
N LEU A 237 -22.49 -9.82 10.06
CA LEU A 237 -22.00 -9.51 8.71
C LEU A 237 -22.11 -8.03 8.39
N LEU A 238 -23.16 -7.34 8.83
CA LEU A 238 -23.29 -5.89 8.66
C LEU A 238 -22.22 -5.13 9.41
N THR A 239 -21.95 -5.50 10.66
CA THR A 239 -20.87 -4.90 11.45
C THR A 239 -19.53 -5.11 10.77
N LEU A 240 -19.25 -6.33 10.28
CA LEU A 240 -18.01 -6.62 9.57
C LEU A 240 -17.93 -5.86 8.23
N ALA A 241 -19.04 -5.74 7.50
CA ALA A 241 -19.12 -4.93 6.28
C ALA A 241 -18.80 -3.46 6.56
N SER A 242 -19.38 -2.91 7.63
CA SER A 242 -19.12 -1.55 8.09
C SER A 242 -17.62 -1.35 8.44
N GLN A 243 -17.04 -2.26 9.20
CA GLN A 243 -15.64 -2.18 9.63
C GLN A 243 -14.65 -2.34 8.48
N SER A 244 -14.92 -3.24 7.53
CA SER A 244 -14.03 -3.55 6.40
C SER A 244 -14.30 -2.71 5.15
N GLY A 245 -15.51 -2.17 5.00
CA GLY A 245 -15.99 -1.54 3.77
C GLY A 245 -16.39 -2.54 2.66
N ILE A 246 -16.31 -3.85 2.93
CA ILE A 246 -16.66 -4.90 1.95
C ILE A 246 -18.17 -5.08 1.91
N PRO A 247 -18.79 -5.25 0.73
CA PRO A 247 -20.22 -5.54 0.62
C PRO A 247 -20.61 -6.78 1.44
N ALA A 248 -21.68 -6.69 2.22
CA ALA A 248 -22.12 -7.78 3.08
C ALA A 248 -22.49 -9.06 2.30
N GLN A 249 -23.00 -8.93 1.06
CA GLN A 249 -23.24 -10.08 0.18
C GLN A 249 -21.94 -10.82 -0.17
N LEU A 250 -20.84 -10.08 -0.36
CA LEU A 250 -19.53 -10.69 -0.62
C LEU A 250 -18.99 -11.39 0.63
N LEU A 251 -19.17 -10.78 1.81
CA LEU A 251 -18.84 -11.41 3.09
C LEU A 251 -19.68 -12.67 3.36
N ALA A 252 -20.96 -12.66 3.00
CA ALA A 252 -21.82 -13.83 3.11
C ALA A 252 -21.32 -14.99 2.24
N ARG A 253 -20.90 -14.73 1.00
CA ARG A 253 -20.28 -15.76 0.14
C ARG A 253 -18.97 -16.30 0.72
N LEU A 254 -18.15 -15.43 1.27
CA LEU A 254 -16.92 -15.84 1.95
C LEU A 254 -17.22 -16.69 3.20
N GLN A 255 -18.24 -16.32 3.98
CA GLN A 255 -18.70 -17.07 5.13
C GLN A 255 -19.19 -18.47 4.72
N MET A 256 -20.00 -18.59 3.66
CA MET A 256 -20.43 -19.89 3.13
C MET A 256 -19.23 -20.74 2.71
N ARG A 257 -18.27 -20.16 1.99
CA ARG A 257 -17.04 -20.85 1.60
C ARG A 257 -16.19 -21.33 2.79
N LEU A 258 -16.19 -20.56 3.90
CA LEU A 258 -15.55 -20.97 5.16
C LEU A 258 -16.28 -22.13 5.81
N ILE A 259 -17.62 -22.08 5.85
CA ILE A 259 -18.45 -23.18 6.39
C ILE A 259 -18.21 -24.46 5.61
N ASP A 260 -18.15 -24.41 4.30
CA ASP A 260 -17.85 -25.58 3.45
C ASP A 260 -16.46 -26.17 3.76
N ALA A 261 -15.50 -25.34 4.14
CA ALA A 261 -14.16 -25.77 4.48
C ALA A 261 -14.06 -26.43 5.88
N LEU A 262 -15.06 -26.30 6.75
CA LEU A 262 -15.02 -26.86 8.13
C LEU A 262 -14.95 -28.38 8.16
N GLY A 263 -15.37 -29.08 7.10
CA GLY A 263 -15.24 -30.53 6.99
C GLY A 263 -13.79 -31.03 6.85
N SER A 264 -12.91 -30.18 6.30
CA SER A 264 -11.46 -30.40 6.17
C SER A 264 -10.77 -29.04 6.13
N PRO A 265 -10.63 -28.36 7.28
CA PRO A 265 -10.09 -27.00 7.31
C PRO A 265 -8.61 -26.99 6.95
N PRO A 266 -8.13 -25.89 6.31
CA PRO A 266 -6.71 -25.70 6.06
C PRO A 266 -5.91 -25.79 7.38
N SER A 267 -4.85 -26.59 7.37
CA SER A 267 -4.03 -26.92 8.55
C SER A 267 -2.73 -26.10 8.63
N SER A 268 -2.44 -25.32 7.60
CA SER A 268 -1.25 -24.47 7.51
C SER A 268 -1.54 -23.14 6.82
N ILE A 269 -0.67 -22.15 7.03
CA ILE A 269 -0.78 -20.84 6.34
C ILE A 269 -0.72 -21.02 4.82
N HIS A 270 0.08 -21.95 4.30
CA HIS A 270 0.13 -22.26 2.88
C HIS A 270 -1.20 -22.79 2.34
N GLU A 271 -1.86 -23.69 3.05
CA GLU A 271 -3.18 -24.19 2.66
C GLU A 271 -4.24 -23.08 2.72
N TRP A 272 -4.17 -22.16 3.70
CA TRP A 272 -5.04 -20.98 3.74
C TRP A 272 -4.80 -20.05 2.53
N ILE A 273 -3.54 -19.88 2.13
CA ILE A 273 -3.22 -19.09 0.92
C ILE A 273 -3.83 -19.77 -0.31
N GLN A 274 -3.64 -21.07 -0.48
CA GLN A 274 -4.20 -21.84 -1.61
C GLN A 274 -5.72 -21.75 -1.63
N TRP A 275 -6.37 -22.00 -0.48
CA TRP A 275 -7.81 -21.91 -0.32
C TRP A 275 -8.38 -20.54 -0.72
N LEU A 276 -7.73 -19.45 -0.30
CA LEU A 276 -8.14 -18.10 -0.67
C LEU A 276 -7.96 -17.86 -2.17
N PHE A 277 -6.85 -18.27 -2.74
CA PHE A 277 -6.58 -18.11 -4.18
C PHE A 277 -7.56 -18.90 -5.03
N GLU A 278 -7.93 -20.11 -4.64
CA GLU A 278 -8.98 -20.90 -5.32
C GLU A 278 -10.32 -20.17 -5.32
N TRP A 279 -10.71 -19.59 -4.19
CA TRP A 279 -11.93 -18.79 -4.12
C TRP A 279 -11.84 -17.55 -5.03
N LEU A 280 -10.77 -16.77 -4.95
CA LEU A 280 -10.56 -15.60 -5.79
C LEU A 280 -10.51 -15.94 -7.29
N MET A 281 -10.02 -17.12 -7.65
CA MET A 281 -10.05 -17.59 -9.04
C MET A 281 -11.45 -17.96 -9.52
N SER A 282 -12.29 -18.50 -8.65
CA SER A 282 -13.65 -18.95 -8.97
C SER A 282 -14.71 -17.84 -8.90
N ASP A 283 -14.56 -16.86 -8.00
CA ASP A 283 -15.50 -15.76 -7.79
C ASP A 283 -14.99 -14.46 -8.44
N ASN A 284 -15.59 -14.08 -9.57
CA ASN A 284 -15.18 -12.90 -10.35
C ASN A 284 -15.44 -11.59 -9.59
N GLU A 285 -16.54 -11.48 -8.85
CA GLU A 285 -16.89 -10.27 -8.11
C GLU A 285 -15.95 -10.10 -6.91
N ALA A 286 -15.68 -11.18 -6.16
CA ALA A 286 -14.71 -11.19 -5.08
C ALA A 286 -13.33 -10.74 -5.56
N ARG A 287 -12.86 -11.32 -6.66
CA ARG A 287 -11.58 -10.98 -7.26
C ARG A 287 -11.51 -9.52 -7.67
N THR A 288 -12.53 -9.03 -8.37
CA THR A 288 -12.57 -7.65 -8.87
C THR A 288 -12.63 -6.64 -7.71
N TYR A 289 -13.42 -6.92 -6.68
CA TYR A 289 -13.60 -6.00 -5.56
C TYR A 289 -12.40 -6.01 -4.61
N LEU A 290 -12.00 -7.20 -4.14
CA LEU A 290 -10.98 -7.32 -3.09
C LEU A 290 -9.56 -7.01 -3.58
N LEU A 291 -9.29 -7.21 -4.87
CA LEU A 291 -7.97 -6.93 -5.46
C LEU A 291 -7.91 -5.61 -6.23
N ALA A 292 -8.96 -4.77 -6.19
CA ALA A 292 -9.05 -3.54 -6.96
C ALA A 292 -7.84 -2.61 -6.73
N GLU A 293 -7.41 -2.44 -5.48
CA GLU A 293 -6.27 -1.57 -5.13
C GLU A 293 -4.94 -2.05 -5.69
N VAL A 294 -4.76 -3.35 -5.83
CA VAL A 294 -3.51 -3.98 -6.29
C VAL A 294 -3.62 -4.60 -7.68
N ALA A 295 -4.76 -4.41 -8.35
CA ALA A 295 -5.05 -5.02 -9.65
C ALA A 295 -3.96 -4.74 -10.67
N ARG A 296 -3.58 -3.47 -10.85
CA ARG A 296 -2.52 -3.07 -11.79
C ARG A 296 -1.19 -3.73 -11.49
N ASP A 297 -0.83 -3.82 -10.21
CA ASP A 297 0.44 -4.43 -9.80
C ASP A 297 0.44 -5.94 -10.08
N ILE A 298 -0.67 -6.64 -9.81
CA ILE A 298 -0.84 -8.06 -10.16
C ILE A 298 -0.71 -8.26 -11.66
N MET A 299 -1.39 -7.45 -12.47
CA MET A 299 -1.34 -7.55 -13.93
C MET A 299 0.06 -7.27 -14.47
N THR A 300 0.77 -6.28 -13.91
CA THR A 300 2.16 -5.96 -14.27
C THR A 300 3.09 -7.14 -13.99
N ILE A 301 3.08 -7.69 -12.77
CA ILE A 301 4.03 -8.77 -12.43
C ILE A 301 3.71 -10.09 -13.10
N SER A 302 2.43 -10.32 -13.48
CA SER A 302 2.02 -11.49 -14.24
C SER A 302 2.29 -11.37 -15.76
N GLY A 303 2.72 -10.20 -16.24
CA GLY A 303 2.93 -9.94 -17.67
C GLY A 303 1.64 -9.78 -18.48
N GLN A 304 0.53 -9.42 -17.82
CA GLN A 304 -0.80 -9.30 -18.44
C GLN A 304 -1.33 -7.86 -18.41
N GLU A 305 -0.46 -6.87 -18.54
CA GLU A 305 -0.77 -5.43 -18.39
C GLU A 305 -1.87 -4.88 -19.31
N LYS A 306 -2.18 -5.58 -20.38
CA LYS A 306 -3.20 -5.16 -21.36
C LYS A 306 -4.65 -5.38 -20.88
N GLU A 307 -4.85 -6.20 -19.87
CA GLU A 307 -6.17 -6.48 -19.35
C GLU A 307 -6.58 -5.46 -18.25
N ALA A 308 -7.85 -5.08 -18.26
CA ALA A 308 -8.36 -4.05 -17.36
C ALA A 308 -8.58 -4.53 -15.92
N SER A 309 -8.71 -5.85 -15.71
CA SER A 309 -9.00 -6.44 -14.38
C SER A 309 -8.18 -7.70 -14.13
N VAL A 310 -7.99 -8.04 -12.87
CA VAL A 310 -7.32 -9.27 -12.48
C VAL A 310 -8.10 -10.48 -12.96
N ASN A 311 -7.42 -11.40 -13.65
CA ASN A 311 -7.99 -12.65 -14.12
C ASN A 311 -7.43 -13.87 -13.36
N PRO A 312 -8.04 -15.07 -13.46
CA PRO A 312 -7.57 -16.27 -12.79
C PRO A 312 -6.15 -16.70 -13.19
N ALA A 313 -5.73 -16.42 -14.43
CA ALA A 313 -4.39 -16.76 -14.91
C ALA A 313 -3.32 -15.93 -14.20
N ALA A 314 -3.57 -14.62 -13.99
CA ALA A 314 -2.67 -13.75 -13.25
C ALA A 314 -2.48 -14.24 -11.81
N LEU A 315 -3.56 -14.69 -11.14
CA LEU A 315 -3.49 -15.25 -9.79
C LEU A 315 -2.67 -16.55 -9.75
N LYS A 316 -2.82 -17.43 -10.73
CA LYS A 316 -1.99 -18.66 -10.84
C LYS A 316 -0.51 -18.32 -11.00
N ILE A 317 -0.19 -17.25 -11.71
CA ILE A 317 1.20 -16.82 -11.93
C ILE A 317 1.82 -16.27 -10.65
N ILE A 318 1.08 -15.50 -9.85
CA ILE A 318 1.65 -14.90 -8.62
C ILE A 318 1.67 -15.84 -7.42
N LEU A 319 0.81 -16.87 -7.39
CA LEU A 319 0.68 -17.79 -6.26
C LEU A 319 2.02 -18.43 -5.82
N PRO A 320 2.87 -18.98 -6.72
CA PRO A 320 4.17 -19.50 -6.32
C PRO A 320 5.05 -18.46 -5.62
N GLY A 321 4.99 -17.21 -6.06
CA GLY A 321 5.71 -16.10 -5.43
C GLY A 321 5.20 -15.80 -4.01
N VAL A 322 3.87 -15.86 -3.78
CA VAL A 322 3.28 -15.66 -2.44
C VAL A 322 3.68 -16.80 -1.50
N LEU A 323 3.64 -18.05 -1.97
CA LEU A 323 4.10 -19.21 -1.20
C LEU A 323 5.61 -19.13 -0.92
N GLY A 324 6.43 -18.74 -1.91
CA GLY A 324 7.86 -18.52 -1.72
C GLY A 324 8.14 -17.41 -0.71
N TRP A 325 7.35 -16.34 -0.70
CA TRP A 325 7.44 -15.28 0.28
C TRP A 325 7.25 -15.79 1.71
N THR A 326 6.18 -16.53 1.97
CA THR A 326 5.91 -17.09 3.30
C THR A 326 6.85 -18.24 3.68
N SER A 327 7.46 -18.93 2.71
CA SER A 327 8.49 -19.95 2.94
C SER A 327 9.88 -19.41 3.26
N GLY A 328 10.07 -18.08 3.24
CA GLY A 328 11.39 -17.48 3.50
C GLY A 328 12.33 -17.48 2.30
N HIS A 329 11.86 -17.69 1.07
CA HIS A 329 12.71 -17.60 -0.12
C HIS A 329 13.19 -16.16 -0.35
N PRO A 330 14.46 -15.94 -0.74
CA PRO A 330 14.94 -14.62 -1.13
C PRO A 330 14.24 -14.11 -2.39
N LEU A 331 14.22 -12.79 -2.58
CA LEU A 331 13.47 -12.17 -3.68
C LEU A 331 13.93 -12.62 -5.07
N CYS A 332 15.21 -12.94 -5.27
CA CYS A 332 15.69 -13.49 -6.54
C CYS A 332 15.03 -14.84 -6.87
N THR A 333 14.82 -15.71 -5.88
CA THR A 333 14.10 -16.98 -6.04
C THR A 333 12.62 -16.75 -6.32
N ILE A 334 11.99 -15.80 -5.61
CA ILE A 334 10.58 -15.42 -5.84
C ILE A 334 10.41 -14.85 -7.26
N GLU A 335 11.35 -14.02 -7.73
CA GLU A 335 11.36 -13.49 -9.11
C GLU A 335 11.39 -14.63 -10.13
N GLN A 336 12.27 -15.62 -9.92
CA GLN A 336 12.35 -16.80 -10.78
C GLN A 336 11.05 -17.62 -10.79
N GLN A 337 10.41 -17.80 -9.62
CA GLN A 337 9.14 -18.52 -9.51
C GLN A 337 8.03 -17.83 -10.31
N ILE A 338 7.92 -16.49 -10.19
CA ILE A 338 6.92 -15.70 -10.93
C ILE A 338 7.22 -15.76 -12.44
N LEU A 339 8.46 -15.56 -12.86
CA LEU A 339 8.88 -15.62 -14.26
C LEU A 339 8.61 -16.98 -14.87
N SER A 340 8.94 -18.07 -14.15
CA SER A 340 8.66 -19.44 -14.59
C SER A 340 7.17 -19.69 -14.75
N ALA A 341 6.35 -19.27 -13.79
CA ALA A 341 4.89 -19.41 -13.86
C ALA A 341 4.28 -18.57 -15.01
N ALA A 342 4.86 -17.42 -15.31
CA ALA A 342 4.47 -16.55 -16.42
C ALA A 342 5.04 -17.03 -17.80
N GLN A 343 5.90 -18.04 -17.80
CA GLN A 343 6.62 -18.52 -18.99
C GLN A 343 7.49 -17.41 -19.66
N ILE A 344 8.03 -16.51 -18.83
CA ILE A 344 8.88 -15.40 -19.29
C ILE A 344 10.34 -15.81 -19.15
N THR A 345 11.08 -15.78 -20.26
CA THR A 345 12.52 -16.01 -20.25
C THR A 345 13.27 -14.67 -20.18
N THR A 346 14.21 -14.55 -19.26
CA THR A 346 15.08 -13.37 -19.14
C THR A 346 16.55 -13.78 -19.06
N LYS A 347 17.44 -12.89 -19.50
CA LYS A 347 18.89 -13.09 -19.38
C LYS A 347 19.42 -12.67 -18.00
N SER A 348 18.70 -11.84 -17.28
CA SER A 348 19.06 -11.32 -15.96
C SER A 348 17.79 -11.07 -15.16
N LEU A 349 17.84 -11.25 -13.85
CA LEU A 349 16.76 -10.92 -12.92
C LEU A 349 16.71 -9.41 -12.59
N GLY A 350 17.75 -8.64 -13.01
CA GLY A 350 17.84 -7.21 -12.69
C GLY A 350 17.77 -6.97 -11.19
N THR A 351 16.88 -6.08 -10.76
CA THR A 351 16.65 -5.75 -9.34
C THR A 351 15.49 -6.55 -8.72
N CYS A 352 15.05 -7.65 -9.34
CA CYS A 352 13.93 -8.48 -8.89
C CYS A 352 12.60 -7.67 -8.78
N ASP A 353 12.26 -6.94 -9.83
CA ASP A 353 11.18 -5.95 -9.81
C ASP A 353 9.80 -6.55 -9.50
N ARG A 354 9.52 -7.75 -10.01
CA ARG A 354 8.23 -8.45 -9.75
C ARG A 354 8.13 -8.87 -8.30
N ALA A 355 9.19 -9.49 -7.77
CA ALA A 355 9.25 -9.92 -6.39
C ALA A 355 9.19 -8.71 -5.41
N ARG A 356 9.85 -7.61 -5.74
CA ARG A 356 9.76 -6.36 -4.97
C ARG A 356 8.34 -5.79 -4.99
N LYS A 357 7.69 -5.78 -6.14
CA LYS A 357 6.30 -5.30 -6.26
C LYS A 357 5.33 -6.22 -5.51
N LEU A 358 5.55 -7.54 -5.53
CA LEU A 358 4.81 -8.48 -4.70
C LEU A 358 4.96 -8.13 -3.21
N ALA A 359 6.20 -7.98 -2.72
CA ALA A 359 6.52 -7.72 -1.31
C ALA A 359 6.09 -6.34 -0.80
N ASN A 360 6.25 -5.29 -1.61
CA ASN A 360 6.02 -3.90 -1.20
C ASN A 360 4.59 -3.41 -1.46
N SER A 361 3.83 -4.06 -2.36
CA SER A 361 2.50 -3.60 -2.77
C SER A 361 1.43 -4.68 -2.60
N ILE A 362 1.53 -5.81 -3.31
CA ILE A 362 0.44 -6.80 -3.40
C ILE A 362 0.17 -7.46 -2.04
N ILE A 363 1.21 -7.89 -1.36
CA ILE A 363 1.08 -8.53 -0.03
C ILE A 363 0.53 -7.53 0.99
N PRO A 364 1.15 -6.36 1.26
CA PRO A 364 0.72 -5.49 2.35
C PRO A 364 -0.61 -4.77 2.10
N ARG A 365 -0.97 -4.44 0.86
CA ARG A 365 -2.19 -3.70 0.55
C ARG A 365 -3.37 -4.59 0.14
N GLY A 366 -3.10 -5.74 -0.51
CA GLY A 366 -4.12 -6.66 -0.98
C GLY A 366 -4.30 -7.84 -0.05
N LEU A 367 -3.35 -8.78 -0.07
CA LEU A 367 -3.52 -10.08 0.60
C LEU A 367 -3.64 -9.95 2.12
N THR A 368 -2.82 -9.11 2.77
CA THR A 368 -2.89 -8.88 4.22
C THR A 368 -4.28 -8.42 4.67
N PHE A 369 -4.90 -7.52 3.91
CA PHE A 369 -6.26 -7.05 4.19
C PHE A 369 -7.28 -8.18 4.09
N ILE A 370 -7.25 -8.96 3.00
CA ILE A 370 -8.21 -10.04 2.77
C ILE A 370 -8.08 -11.11 3.87
N PHE A 371 -6.85 -11.50 4.24
CA PHE A 371 -6.64 -12.45 5.34
C PHE A 371 -7.05 -11.90 6.70
N GLY A 372 -6.94 -10.58 6.90
CA GLY A 372 -7.50 -9.91 8.08
C GLY A 372 -9.03 -10.05 8.14
N VAL A 373 -9.70 -9.91 7.01
CA VAL A 373 -11.15 -10.11 6.90
C VAL A 373 -11.53 -11.57 7.16
N VAL A 374 -10.79 -12.55 6.60
CA VAL A 374 -10.99 -13.98 6.89
C VAL A 374 -10.89 -14.24 8.39
N SER A 375 -9.84 -13.71 9.05
CA SER A 375 -9.65 -13.88 10.50
C SER A 375 -10.81 -13.27 11.31
N GLN A 376 -11.28 -12.09 10.94
CA GLN A 376 -12.43 -11.45 11.60
C GLN A 376 -13.74 -12.20 11.35
N LEU A 377 -13.94 -12.72 10.15
CA LEU A 377 -15.13 -13.49 9.81
C LEU A 377 -15.18 -14.82 10.57
N VAL A 378 -14.04 -15.49 10.75
CA VAL A 378 -13.95 -16.69 11.60
C VAL A 378 -14.33 -16.35 13.05
N LYS A 379 -13.75 -15.28 13.61
CA LYS A 379 -13.99 -14.91 15.02
C LYS A 379 -15.40 -14.43 15.31
N ASN A 380 -15.95 -13.60 14.42
CA ASN A 380 -17.19 -12.85 14.67
C ASN A 380 -18.37 -13.37 13.84
N GLY A 381 -18.12 -13.95 12.67
CA GLY A 381 -19.14 -14.40 11.72
C GLY A 381 -19.52 -15.87 11.85
N LEU A 382 -18.64 -16.74 12.37
CA LEU A 382 -18.96 -18.16 12.52
C LEU A 382 -19.59 -18.48 13.90
N PRO A 383 -20.44 -19.51 14.00
CA PRO A 383 -20.88 -20.06 15.29
C PRO A 383 -19.71 -20.58 16.12
N SER A 384 -19.80 -20.51 17.46
CA SER A 384 -18.73 -20.95 18.37
C SER A 384 -18.34 -22.42 18.17
N GLU A 385 -19.28 -23.29 17.85
CA GLU A 385 -19.04 -24.69 17.55
C GLU A 385 -18.12 -24.86 16.32
N ALA A 386 -18.36 -24.06 15.28
CA ALA A 386 -17.54 -24.04 14.07
C ALA A 386 -16.13 -23.48 14.33
N GLN A 387 -16.02 -22.47 15.20
CA GLN A 387 -14.71 -21.92 15.59
C GLN A 387 -13.82 -22.94 16.30
N ASN A 388 -14.41 -23.82 17.10
CA ASN A 388 -13.68 -24.85 17.84
C ASN A 388 -13.03 -25.92 16.94
N THR A 389 -13.40 -26.00 15.67
CA THR A 389 -12.78 -26.92 14.70
C THR A 389 -11.53 -26.33 14.05
N LEU A 390 -11.25 -25.05 14.29
CA LEU A 390 -10.16 -24.29 13.67
C LEU A 390 -9.06 -23.98 14.69
N ASP A 391 -7.81 -23.96 14.24
CA ASP A 391 -6.70 -23.44 15.05
C ASP A 391 -6.79 -21.89 15.11
N LEU A 392 -7.35 -21.39 16.21
CA LEU A 392 -7.55 -19.95 16.40
C LEU A 392 -6.24 -19.16 16.44
N LYS A 393 -5.14 -19.77 16.93
CA LYS A 393 -3.82 -19.10 16.92
C LYS A 393 -3.33 -18.89 15.50
N MET A 394 -3.49 -19.89 14.65
CA MET A 394 -3.15 -19.77 13.23
C MET A 394 -4.05 -18.75 12.52
N ILE A 395 -5.37 -18.77 12.79
CA ILE A 395 -6.31 -17.80 12.23
C ILE A 395 -5.94 -16.35 12.61
N GLU A 396 -5.56 -16.12 13.85
CA GLU A 396 -5.11 -14.82 14.33
C GLU A 396 -3.79 -14.39 13.67
N ALA A 397 -2.93 -15.34 13.42
CA ALA A 397 -1.63 -15.11 12.80
C ALA A 397 -1.69 -14.96 11.27
N LEU A 398 -2.78 -15.32 10.56
CA LEU A 398 -2.84 -15.32 9.10
C LEU A 398 -2.39 -13.99 8.49
N SER A 399 -3.04 -12.89 8.86
CA SER A 399 -2.76 -11.58 8.30
C SER A 399 -1.33 -11.09 8.63
N PRO A 400 -0.87 -11.08 9.89
CA PRO A 400 0.48 -10.64 10.22
C PRO A 400 1.57 -11.59 9.69
N ALA A 401 1.36 -12.90 9.67
CA ALA A 401 2.31 -13.86 9.15
C ALA A 401 2.51 -13.70 7.63
N ILE A 402 1.43 -13.55 6.87
CA ILE A 402 1.50 -13.30 5.43
C ILE A 402 2.19 -11.96 5.14
N ARG A 403 1.84 -10.90 5.90
CA ARG A 403 2.48 -9.59 5.76
C ARG A 403 3.98 -9.64 5.97
N GLN A 404 4.42 -10.38 6.99
CA GLN A 404 5.83 -10.48 7.37
C GLN A 404 6.58 -11.62 6.66
N GLY A 405 5.85 -12.51 5.96
CA GLY A 405 6.42 -13.59 5.18
C GLY A 405 6.80 -14.82 6.02
N TYR A 406 5.92 -15.25 6.92
CA TYR A 406 6.10 -16.46 7.73
C TYR A 406 5.01 -17.49 7.42
N ASP A 407 5.39 -18.78 7.43
CA ASP A 407 4.51 -19.90 7.13
C ASP A 407 3.87 -20.53 8.37
N SER A 408 4.18 -19.99 9.58
CA SER A 408 3.58 -20.44 10.82
C SER A 408 3.48 -19.30 11.86
N TRP A 409 2.59 -19.46 12.84
CA TRP A 409 2.43 -18.50 13.93
C TRP A 409 3.62 -18.55 14.90
N GLU A 410 4.27 -19.71 15.04
CA GLU A 410 5.46 -19.90 15.86
C GLU A 410 6.64 -19.10 15.33
N LYS A 411 6.88 -19.11 14.01
CA LYS A 411 7.91 -18.29 13.38
C LYS A 411 7.62 -16.80 13.51
N LEU A 412 6.35 -16.41 13.42
CA LEU A 412 5.93 -15.04 13.65
C LEU A 412 6.22 -14.61 15.11
N ALA A 413 5.92 -15.45 16.08
CA ALA A 413 6.22 -15.22 17.49
C ALA A 413 7.73 -15.13 17.74
N PHE A 414 8.52 -16.05 17.17
CA PHE A 414 9.97 -16.03 17.23
C PHE A 414 10.56 -14.71 16.68
N ALA A 415 10.10 -14.27 15.52
CA ALA A 415 10.51 -13.00 14.92
C ALA A 415 10.24 -11.80 15.84
N SER A 416 9.15 -11.87 16.63
CA SER A 416 8.75 -10.81 17.57
C SER A 416 9.58 -10.79 18.86
N THR A 417 10.13 -11.92 19.27
CA THR A 417 10.90 -12.08 20.53
C THR A 417 12.38 -11.84 20.36
N ASP A 418 12.95 -12.09 19.17
CA ASP A 418 14.40 -12.00 18.91
C ASP A 418 14.96 -10.56 18.93
N GLY A 419 14.12 -9.53 19.19
CA GLY A 419 14.56 -8.12 19.50
C GLY A 419 15.54 -7.46 18.52
N SER A 420 16.02 -8.17 17.50
CA SER A 420 16.96 -7.66 16.53
C SER A 420 16.23 -6.96 15.39
N VAL A 421 16.10 -5.67 15.53
CA VAL A 421 15.53 -4.72 14.56
C VAL A 421 16.10 -4.83 13.12
N ALA A 422 17.17 -5.60 12.94
CA ALA A 422 17.95 -5.65 11.71
C ALA A 422 17.87 -6.99 10.94
N LEU A 423 17.11 -7.98 11.42
CA LEU A 423 17.01 -9.25 10.68
C LEU A 423 16.05 -9.12 9.49
N SER A 424 16.47 -9.69 8.36
CA SER A 424 15.55 -9.92 7.26
C SER A 424 14.64 -11.12 7.55
N ARG A 425 13.54 -11.21 6.82
CA ARG A 425 12.65 -12.37 6.85
C ARG A 425 13.41 -13.68 6.59
N VAL A 426 14.28 -13.69 5.58
CA VAL A 426 15.10 -14.86 5.20
C VAL A 426 16.02 -15.28 6.34
N GLN A 427 16.71 -14.33 7.00
CA GLN A 427 17.56 -14.62 8.16
C GLN A 427 16.75 -15.19 9.33
N THR A 428 15.53 -14.68 9.56
CA THR A 428 14.64 -15.20 10.61
C THR A 428 14.26 -16.66 10.36
N HIS A 429 13.93 -17.03 9.12
CA HIS A 429 13.66 -18.42 8.77
C HIS A 429 14.88 -19.34 9.01
N ALA A 430 16.08 -18.88 8.66
CA ALA A 430 17.31 -19.62 8.90
C ALA A 430 17.57 -19.83 10.39
N LYS A 431 17.50 -18.75 11.19
CA LYS A 431 17.66 -18.82 12.65
C LYS A 431 16.61 -19.69 13.34
N TRP A 432 15.35 -19.62 12.91
CA TRP A 432 14.31 -20.51 13.40
C TRP A 432 14.68 -21.97 13.18
N LYS A 433 15.14 -22.32 11.99
CA LYS A 433 15.56 -23.67 11.66
C LYS A 433 16.72 -24.12 12.53
N GLU A 434 17.74 -23.28 12.69
CA GLU A 434 18.89 -23.57 13.57
C GLU A 434 18.46 -23.78 15.02
N ALA A 435 17.58 -22.91 15.56
CA ALA A 435 17.08 -23.03 16.92
C ALA A 435 16.27 -24.33 17.12
N LYS A 436 15.50 -24.74 16.12
CA LYS A 436 14.75 -26.01 16.13
C LYS A 436 15.68 -27.22 16.06
N ASP A 437 16.68 -27.19 15.18
CA ASP A 437 17.68 -28.25 15.03
C ASP A 437 18.53 -28.43 16.31
N MET A 438 18.72 -27.34 17.08
CA MET A 438 19.40 -27.34 18.38
C MET A 438 18.48 -27.74 19.57
N GLY A 439 17.17 -27.93 19.33
CA GLY A 439 16.18 -28.23 20.38
C GLY A 439 15.93 -27.06 21.34
N LEU A 440 16.19 -25.83 20.92
CA LEU A 440 15.96 -24.60 21.72
C LEU A 440 14.50 -24.12 21.65
N ILE A 441 13.77 -24.62 20.69
CA ILE A 441 12.35 -24.35 20.44
C ILE A 441 11.66 -25.66 20.02
N ASP A 442 10.37 -25.83 20.41
CA ASP A 442 9.54 -26.98 20.09
C ASP A 442 9.11 -27.02 18.59
#